data_27a492c2a4ed0352908caa7eaaaab6e0
#
_entry.id   27a492c2a4ed0352908caa7eaaaab6e0
#
_cell.length_a   1.000
_cell.length_b   1.000
_cell.length_c   1.000
_cell.angle_alpha   90.00
_cell.angle_beta   90.00
_cell.angle_gamma   90.00
#
_symmetry.space_group_name_H-M   'P 1'
#
loop_
_entity.id
_entity.type
_entity.pdbx_description
1 polymer ?
#
loop_
_entity_poly.entity_id
_entity_poly.type
_entity_poly.pdbx_seq_one_letter_code
_entity_poly.pdbx_strand_id
1 'polypeptide(L)'
;TDRSRGLGDVYKRQPIYNNHCSHLTKKQIEQYKSEGRKPAIRLRVPKDGVFAFDDMVRGHVEFQAAGVGDFIIVKSDGIPVYNFAVVIDDASMGITHVIRAEEHLSNTPRQIAIYQALGYEIPKFGHISLILGSDHKKMSKRHGATSVDEYRKMGYLPDAVVNYLALLGWSPKGEREIFSREELISEFSMKRVSANDAVFNIEKLNWINFQYMKKLSPDELFQVALPFLVEAGYVSLPLSLE
;
A
#
# COMPACT_ATOMS: atom_id res chain seq x y z
N THR A 1 5.01 -21.51 21.95
CA THR A 1 4.40 -20.24 21.55
C THR A 1 3.03 -20.54 20.95
N ASP A 2 2.01 -20.18 21.70
CA ASP A 2 0.62 -20.39 21.32
C ASP A 2 0.28 -19.55 20.06
N ARG A 3 0.09 -20.21 18.92
CA ARG A 3 -0.27 -19.59 17.64
C ARG A 3 -1.79 -19.34 17.49
N SER A 4 -2.58 -19.58 18.53
CA SER A 4 -4.04 -19.44 18.52
C SER A 4 -4.54 -18.03 18.88
N ARG A 5 -3.64 -17.07 19.15
CA ARG A 5 -4.02 -15.69 19.46
C ARG A 5 -4.33 -14.93 18.19
N GLY A 6 -5.60 -14.59 18.01
CA GLY A 6 -6.08 -13.79 16.89
C GLY A 6 -5.34 -12.45 16.76
N LEU A 7 -5.31 -11.87 15.55
CA LEU A 7 -4.68 -10.59 15.23
C LEU A 7 -4.97 -9.47 16.24
N GLY A 8 -6.16 -9.45 16.86
CA GLY A 8 -6.54 -8.50 17.89
C GLY A 8 -5.70 -8.56 19.17
N ASP A 9 -5.12 -9.72 19.53
CA ASP A 9 -4.28 -9.86 20.72
C ASP A 9 -2.83 -9.43 20.49
N VAL A 10 -2.34 -9.52 19.27
CA VAL A 10 -0.99 -9.05 18.89
C VAL A 10 -0.94 -7.52 18.95
N TYR A 11 -1.99 -6.83 18.53
CA TYR A 11 -2.09 -5.36 18.62
C TYR A 11 -2.28 -4.83 20.04
N LYS A 12 -2.88 -5.59 20.95
CA LYS A 12 -3.08 -5.21 22.36
C LYS A 12 -1.79 -5.19 23.19
N ARG A 13 -0.67 -5.71 22.69
CA ARG A 13 0.60 -5.88 23.42
C ARG A 13 1.79 -5.18 22.80
N GLN A 14 1.63 -4.15 21.99
CA GLN A 14 2.77 -3.32 21.62
C GLN A 14 3.33 -2.69 22.91
N PRO A 15 4.63 -2.80 23.19
CA PRO A 15 5.21 -2.21 24.38
C PRO A 15 5.06 -0.68 24.31
N ILE A 16 4.15 -0.17 25.14
CA ILE A 16 3.98 1.28 25.30
C ILE A 16 5.16 1.78 26.11
N TYR A 17 5.74 2.90 25.66
CA TYR A 17 6.85 3.52 26.36
C TYR A 17 6.43 3.92 27.80
N ASN A 18 7.21 3.50 28.78
CA ASN A 18 6.93 3.69 30.22
C ASN A 18 7.26 5.10 30.75
N ASN A 19 7.58 6.05 29.87
CA ASN A 19 7.94 7.43 30.21
C ASN A 19 9.21 7.59 31.08
N HIS A 20 10.06 6.58 31.18
CA HIS A 20 11.27 6.61 32.02
C HIS A 20 12.09 7.90 31.84
N CYS A 21 12.39 8.27 30.60
CA CYS A 21 13.22 9.46 30.32
C CYS A 21 12.50 10.80 30.58
N SER A 22 11.18 10.82 30.71
CA SER A 22 10.43 12.06 31.00
C SER A 22 10.60 12.53 32.45
N HIS A 23 11.07 11.66 33.32
CA HIS A 23 11.29 11.89 34.76
C HIS A 23 12.77 12.14 35.10
N LEU A 24 13.67 12.19 34.09
CA LEU A 24 15.07 12.47 34.32
C LEU A 24 15.29 13.92 34.80
N THR A 25 16.13 14.06 35.80
CA THR A 25 16.58 15.37 36.29
C THR A 25 17.59 15.97 35.30
N LYS A 26 17.74 17.31 35.34
CA LYS A 26 18.77 18.00 34.52
C LYS A 26 20.16 17.41 34.72
N LYS A 27 20.54 17.08 35.96
CA LYS A 27 21.83 16.46 36.29
C LYS A 27 22.00 15.09 35.61
N GLN A 28 20.98 14.25 35.60
CA GLN A 28 21.03 12.94 34.90
C GLN A 28 21.13 13.12 33.39
N ILE A 29 20.44 14.11 32.82
CA ILE A 29 20.52 14.42 31.39
C ILE A 29 21.93 14.87 31.01
N GLU A 30 22.54 15.75 31.81
CA GLU A 30 23.91 16.22 31.59
C GLU A 30 24.93 15.09 31.73
N GLN A 31 24.75 14.22 32.73
CA GLN A 31 25.56 13.03 32.86
C GLN A 31 25.49 12.14 31.62
N TYR A 32 24.30 11.82 31.13
CA TYR A 32 24.15 11.01 29.92
C TYR A 32 24.78 11.65 28.69
N LYS A 33 24.70 12.98 28.57
CA LYS A 33 25.39 13.72 27.50
C LYS A 33 26.90 13.61 27.61
N SER A 34 27.45 13.74 28.83
CA SER A 34 28.90 13.59 29.08
C SER A 34 29.42 12.17 28.82
N GLU A 35 28.55 11.16 29.00
CA GLU A 35 28.81 9.77 28.61
C GLU A 35 28.71 9.53 27.08
N GLY A 36 28.46 10.56 26.28
CA GLY A 36 28.34 10.47 24.82
C GLY A 36 27.00 9.90 24.33
N ARG A 37 26.01 9.74 25.20
CA ARG A 37 24.69 9.26 24.80
C ARG A 37 23.94 10.31 24.00
N LYS A 38 23.44 9.93 22.83
CA LYS A 38 22.63 10.79 21.97
C LYS A 38 21.13 10.53 22.26
N PRO A 39 20.32 11.58 22.49
CA PRO A 39 18.89 11.41 22.72
C PRO A 39 18.16 11.08 21.42
N ALA A 40 17.11 10.27 21.50
CA ALA A 40 16.08 10.19 20.48
C ALA A 40 14.98 11.22 20.78
N ILE A 41 14.33 11.73 19.74
CA ILE A 41 13.16 12.62 19.87
C ILE A 41 11.90 11.78 19.84
N ARG A 42 11.03 11.99 20.82
CA ARG A 42 9.78 11.26 20.97
C ARG A 42 8.60 12.22 20.94
N LEU A 43 7.57 11.90 20.19
CA LEU A 43 6.30 12.62 20.24
C LEU A 43 5.51 12.16 21.45
N ARG A 44 5.01 13.12 22.24
CA ARG A 44 4.03 12.86 23.28
C ARG A 44 2.64 12.77 22.68
N VAL A 45 1.94 11.70 22.98
CA VAL A 45 0.56 11.46 22.55
C VAL A 45 -0.37 11.72 23.75
N PRO A 46 -1.53 12.36 23.54
CA PRO A 46 -2.54 12.45 24.58
C PRO A 46 -2.84 11.07 25.19
N LYS A 47 -2.96 10.98 26.51
CA LYS A 47 -3.28 9.71 27.18
C LYS A 47 -4.73 9.32 26.98
N ASP A 48 -5.59 10.32 26.90
CA ASP A 48 -7.03 10.18 26.76
C ASP A 48 -7.47 10.66 25.38
N GLY A 49 -8.61 10.14 24.90
CA GLY A 49 -9.19 10.48 23.62
C GLY A 49 -9.02 9.39 22.55
N VAL A 50 -9.44 9.74 21.35
CA VAL A 50 -9.54 8.82 20.22
C VAL A 50 -8.92 9.51 18.99
N PHE A 51 -8.13 8.76 18.23
CA PHE A 51 -7.77 9.12 16.85
C PHE A 51 -8.81 8.50 15.93
N ALA A 52 -9.72 9.32 15.44
CA ALA A 52 -10.78 8.90 14.52
C ALA A 52 -10.58 9.53 13.15
N PHE A 53 -10.90 8.80 12.11
CA PHE A 53 -10.92 9.28 10.72
C PHE A 53 -11.87 8.45 9.87
N ASP A 54 -12.36 9.05 8.79
CA ASP A 54 -13.19 8.36 7.81
C ASP A 54 -12.31 7.85 6.68
N ASP A 55 -12.12 6.54 6.64
CA ASP A 55 -11.36 5.86 5.60
C ASP A 55 -12.23 5.69 4.35
N MET A 56 -11.67 5.98 3.17
CA MET A 56 -12.40 5.95 1.90
C MET A 56 -12.89 4.55 1.52
N VAL A 57 -12.32 3.48 2.11
CA VAL A 57 -12.63 2.08 1.82
C VAL A 57 -13.27 1.41 3.03
N ARG A 58 -12.77 1.68 4.23
CA ARG A 58 -13.16 0.98 5.46
C ARG A 58 -14.22 1.72 6.28
N GLY A 59 -14.60 2.94 5.87
CA GLY A 59 -15.54 3.77 6.61
C GLY A 59 -14.91 4.36 7.88
N HIS A 60 -15.70 4.52 8.92
CA HIS A 60 -15.24 5.11 10.16
C HIS A 60 -14.29 4.20 10.93
N VAL A 61 -13.10 4.71 11.25
CA VAL A 61 -12.04 3.97 11.97
C VAL A 61 -11.61 4.76 13.20
N GLU A 62 -11.52 4.07 14.33
CA GLU A 62 -11.12 4.67 15.62
C GLU A 62 -9.98 3.88 16.28
N PHE A 63 -9.06 4.63 16.90
CA PHE A 63 -7.99 4.09 17.73
C PHE A 63 -7.93 4.83 19.06
N GLN A 64 -7.94 4.11 20.17
CA GLN A 64 -7.75 4.72 21.49
C GLN A 64 -6.33 5.31 21.60
N ALA A 65 -6.22 6.56 22.02
CA ALA A 65 -4.93 7.27 22.13
C ALA A 65 -3.97 6.55 23.09
N ALA A 66 -4.49 5.96 24.15
CA ALA A 66 -3.73 5.13 25.09
C ALA A 66 -3.04 3.93 24.41
N GLY A 67 -3.63 3.38 23.33
CA GLY A 67 -3.05 2.28 22.55
C GLY A 67 -1.94 2.73 21.57
N VAL A 68 -1.93 4.00 21.19
CA VAL A 68 -0.89 4.59 20.33
C VAL A 68 0.38 4.86 21.14
N GLY A 69 0.23 5.50 22.30
CA GLY A 69 1.29 5.84 23.24
C GLY A 69 2.38 6.75 22.65
N ASP A 70 3.32 7.19 23.47
CA ASP A 70 4.45 8.00 23.03
C ASP A 70 5.41 7.20 22.15
N PHE A 71 5.81 7.72 21.00
CA PHE A 71 6.66 7.02 20.04
C PHE A 71 7.80 7.89 19.50
N ILE A 72 8.90 7.25 19.10
CA ILE A 72 10.06 7.93 18.53
C ILE A 72 9.70 8.47 17.15
N ILE A 73 10.08 9.73 16.88
CA ILE A 73 9.97 10.39 15.59
C ILE A 73 11.34 10.63 14.93
N VAL A 74 12.40 10.83 15.75
CA VAL A 74 13.78 10.92 15.26
C VAL A 74 14.66 10.03 16.15
N LYS A 75 15.44 9.15 15.54
CA LYS A 75 16.38 8.27 16.23
C LYS A 75 17.57 9.03 16.79
N SER A 76 18.33 8.39 17.67
CA SER A 76 19.53 8.97 18.27
C SER A 76 20.67 9.28 17.29
N ASP A 77 20.64 8.70 16.10
CA ASP A 77 21.54 9.00 14.98
C ASP A 77 21.10 10.21 14.14
N GLY A 78 19.95 10.83 14.48
CA GLY A 78 19.37 11.96 13.77
C GLY A 78 18.47 11.58 12.61
N ILE A 79 18.33 10.28 12.31
CA ILE A 79 17.50 9.81 11.20
C ILE A 79 16.03 9.77 11.62
N PRO A 80 15.10 10.40 10.85
CA PRO A 80 13.67 10.32 11.12
C PRO A 80 13.16 8.88 10.93
N VAL A 81 12.15 8.51 11.71
CA VAL A 81 11.45 7.24 11.48
C VAL A 81 10.39 7.41 10.39
N TYR A 82 9.96 6.29 9.80
CA TYR A 82 9.02 6.25 8.69
C TYR A 82 7.79 7.16 8.89
N ASN A 83 7.08 7.01 10.01
CA ASN A 83 5.85 7.77 10.25
C ASN A 83 6.08 9.29 10.31
N PHE A 84 7.27 9.75 10.74
CA PHE A 84 7.59 11.16 10.75
C PHE A 84 8.01 11.66 9.37
N ALA A 85 8.88 10.90 8.68
CA ALA A 85 9.35 11.27 7.35
C ALA A 85 8.19 11.39 6.35
N VAL A 86 7.29 10.38 6.30
CA VAL A 86 6.17 10.38 5.36
C VAL A 86 5.20 11.55 5.59
N VAL A 87 4.96 11.95 6.84
CA VAL A 87 4.09 13.10 7.13
C VAL A 87 4.71 14.41 6.63
N ILE A 88 6.03 14.59 6.82
CA ILE A 88 6.74 15.79 6.32
C ILE A 88 6.72 15.83 4.79
N ASP A 89 6.99 14.68 4.14
CA ASP A 89 7.00 14.56 2.69
C ASP A 89 5.60 14.84 2.11
N ASP A 90 4.57 14.17 2.64
CA ASP A 90 3.18 14.33 2.19
C ASP A 90 2.71 15.78 2.35
N ALA A 91 2.96 16.41 3.51
CA ALA A 91 2.59 17.81 3.75
C ALA A 91 3.35 18.77 2.82
N SER A 92 4.66 18.56 2.64
CA SER A 92 5.49 19.41 1.79
C SER A 92 5.14 19.31 0.31
N MET A 93 4.69 18.13 -0.13
CA MET A 93 4.25 17.85 -1.49
C MET A 93 2.78 18.20 -1.74
N GLY A 94 2.04 18.62 -0.72
CA GLY A 94 0.62 18.94 -0.83
C GLY A 94 -0.27 17.73 -1.14
N ILE A 95 0.08 16.55 -0.60
CA ILE A 95 -0.70 15.32 -0.77
C ILE A 95 -2.05 15.46 -0.08
N THR A 96 -3.12 15.28 -0.84
CA THR A 96 -4.50 15.40 -0.36
C THR A 96 -5.16 14.07 -0.03
N HIS A 97 -4.67 12.98 -0.63
CA HIS A 97 -5.22 11.63 -0.48
C HIS A 97 -4.08 10.62 -0.37
N VAL A 98 -4.11 9.78 0.67
CA VAL A 98 -3.16 8.69 0.90
C VAL A 98 -3.91 7.37 0.72
N ILE A 99 -3.71 6.73 -0.43
CA ILE A 99 -4.30 5.43 -0.76
C ILE A 99 -3.19 4.38 -0.70
N ARG A 100 -3.34 3.39 0.17
CA ARG A 100 -2.29 2.40 0.44
C ARG A 100 -2.83 1.08 0.95
N ALA A 101 -1.98 0.06 1.09
CA ALA A 101 -2.39 -1.22 1.63
C ALA A 101 -2.79 -1.14 3.12
N GLU A 102 -3.74 -1.97 3.53
CA GLU A 102 -4.30 -2.01 4.89
C GLU A 102 -3.28 -2.30 6.00
N GLU A 103 -2.14 -2.91 5.66
CA GLU A 103 -1.06 -3.15 6.62
C GLU A 103 -0.53 -1.84 7.25
N HIS A 104 -0.77 -0.72 6.60
CA HIS A 104 -0.46 0.62 7.10
C HIS A 104 -1.55 1.25 7.98
N LEU A 105 -2.70 0.59 8.14
CA LEU A 105 -3.83 1.12 8.93
C LEU A 105 -3.41 1.48 10.36
N SER A 106 -2.59 0.62 10.99
CA SER A 106 -2.05 0.86 12.35
C SER A 106 -1.02 1.99 12.44
N ASN A 107 -0.48 2.47 11.30
CA ASN A 107 0.40 3.64 11.24
C ASN A 107 -0.38 4.95 11.25
N THR A 108 -1.60 4.93 10.73
CA THR A 108 -2.42 6.13 10.52
C THR A 108 -2.64 6.96 11.80
N PRO A 109 -2.98 6.40 12.97
CA PRO A 109 -3.14 7.20 14.17
C PRO A 109 -1.85 7.90 14.62
N ARG A 110 -0.66 7.28 14.38
CA ARG A 110 0.63 7.93 14.65
C ARG A 110 0.88 9.08 13.70
N GLN A 111 0.54 8.92 12.43
CA GLN A 111 0.68 9.97 11.42
C GLN A 111 -0.28 11.12 11.70
N ILE A 112 -1.55 10.85 12.05
CA ILE A 112 -2.51 11.87 12.47
C ILE A 112 -1.98 12.65 13.68
N ALA A 113 -1.41 11.99 14.69
CA ALA A 113 -0.79 12.66 15.82
C ALA A 113 0.36 13.60 15.41
N ILE A 114 1.15 13.23 14.41
CA ILE A 114 2.23 14.08 13.88
C ILE A 114 1.65 15.26 13.10
N TYR A 115 0.67 15.03 12.21
CA TYR A 115 -0.03 16.13 11.48
C TYR A 115 -0.57 17.17 12.46
N GLN A 116 -1.27 16.70 13.51
CA GLN A 116 -1.84 17.58 14.54
C GLN A 116 -0.76 18.34 15.31
N ALA A 117 0.31 17.68 15.71
CA ALA A 117 1.40 18.30 16.47
C ALA A 117 2.15 19.37 15.67
N LEU A 118 2.20 19.25 14.35
CA LEU A 118 2.86 20.19 13.44
C LEU A 118 1.89 21.25 12.86
N GLY A 119 0.58 21.10 13.12
CA GLY A 119 -0.43 22.01 12.56
C GLY A 119 -0.63 21.86 11.05
N TYR A 120 -0.32 20.69 10.49
CA TYR A 120 -0.53 20.39 9.09
C TYR A 120 -1.96 19.89 8.82
N GLU A 121 -2.44 20.12 7.60
CA GLU A 121 -3.71 19.57 7.14
C GLU A 121 -3.60 18.05 7.01
N ILE A 122 -4.59 17.32 7.55
CA ILE A 122 -4.62 15.85 7.51
C ILE A 122 -5.21 15.41 6.18
N PRO A 123 -4.50 14.59 5.37
CA PRO A 123 -5.02 14.08 4.11
C PRO A 123 -6.16 13.08 4.35
N LYS A 124 -6.94 12.81 3.30
CA LYS A 124 -7.89 11.70 3.32
C LYS A 124 -7.15 10.38 3.18
N PHE A 125 -7.55 9.38 3.95
CA PHE A 125 -6.95 8.04 3.90
C PHE A 125 -7.88 7.04 3.20
N GLY A 126 -7.27 6.09 2.50
CA GLY A 126 -7.95 4.93 1.94
C GLY A 126 -7.05 3.70 2.07
N HIS A 127 -7.47 2.71 2.87
CA HIS A 127 -6.72 1.49 3.10
C HIS A 127 -7.34 0.34 2.32
N ILE A 128 -6.74 0.02 1.18
CA ILE A 128 -7.16 -1.07 0.30
C ILE A 128 -6.70 -2.42 0.88
N SER A 129 -7.49 -3.44 0.60
CA SER A 129 -7.24 -4.80 1.06
C SER A 129 -5.98 -5.42 0.46
N LEU A 130 -5.49 -6.48 1.08
CA LEU A 130 -4.36 -7.24 0.57
C LEU A 130 -4.76 -8.06 -0.66
N ILE A 131 -3.79 -8.24 -1.55
CA ILE A 131 -3.88 -9.23 -2.63
C ILE A 131 -3.23 -10.52 -2.11
N LEU A 132 -4.02 -11.59 -2.11
CA LEU A 132 -3.60 -12.89 -1.65
C LEU A 132 -3.30 -13.81 -2.84
N GLY A 133 -2.37 -14.73 -2.66
CA GLY A 133 -2.18 -15.86 -3.57
C GLY A 133 -3.27 -16.92 -3.40
N SER A 134 -3.22 -17.96 -4.22
CA SER A 134 -4.15 -19.10 -4.15
C SER A 134 -4.12 -19.86 -2.82
N ASP A 135 -3.04 -19.71 -2.05
CA ASP A 135 -2.88 -20.26 -0.70
C ASP A 135 -3.46 -19.33 0.41
N HIS A 136 -4.18 -18.29 0.03
CA HIS A 136 -4.75 -17.27 0.92
C HIS A 136 -3.70 -16.54 1.80
N LYS A 137 -2.44 -16.52 1.37
CA LYS A 137 -1.39 -15.72 2.00
C LYS A 137 -1.06 -14.52 1.14
N LYS A 138 -0.51 -13.47 1.76
CA LYS A 138 -0.07 -12.27 1.04
C LYS A 138 0.74 -12.64 -0.20
N MET A 139 0.35 -12.09 -1.36
CA MET A 139 1.04 -12.36 -2.63
C MET A 139 2.52 -12.01 -2.53
N SER A 140 3.36 -12.87 -3.08
CA SER A 140 4.82 -12.76 -3.05
C SER A 140 5.43 -13.41 -4.28
N LYS A 141 6.72 -13.22 -4.55
CA LYS A 141 7.45 -13.79 -5.69
C LYS A 141 7.26 -15.31 -5.89
N ARG A 142 7.00 -16.07 -4.83
CA ARG A 142 6.72 -17.51 -4.93
C ARG A 142 5.38 -17.85 -5.58
N HIS A 143 4.48 -16.88 -5.72
CA HIS A 143 3.17 -17.04 -6.35
C HIS A 143 3.16 -16.68 -7.83
N GLY A 144 4.33 -16.39 -8.43
CA GLY A 144 4.49 -16.01 -9.82
C GLY A 144 4.90 -14.55 -10.00
N ALA A 145 4.56 -13.98 -11.14
CA ALA A 145 4.88 -12.58 -11.46
C ALA A 145 4.27 -11.61 -10.43
N THR A 146 5.10 -10.69 -9.94
CA THR A 146 4.71 -9.70 -8.93
C THR A 146 5.01 -8.26 -9.35
N SER A 147 5.65 -8.08 -10.51
CA SER A 147 5.95 -6.77 -11.10
C SER A 147 5.30 -6.62 -12.47
N VAL A 148 4.99 -5.37 -12.83
CA VAL A 148 4.42 -5.06 -14.16
C VAL A 148 5.35 -5.50 -15.29
N ASP A 149 6.68 -5.40 -15.10
CA ASP A 149 7.65 -5.81 -16.11
C ASP A 149 7.65 -7.34 -16.36
N GLU A 150 7.40 -8.13 -15.30
CA GLU A 150 7.25 -9.58 -15.46
C GLU A 150 6.00 -9.92 -16.30
N TYR A 151 4.85 -9.29 -16.04
CA TYR A 151 3.65 -9.48 -16.85
C TYR A 151 3.86 -9.07 -18.30
N ARG A 152 4.56 -7.96 -18.52
CA ARG A 152 4.93 -7.53 -19.88
C ARG A 152 5.78 -8.59 -20.61
N LYS A 153 6.79 -9.14 -19.95
CA LYS A 153 7.63 -10.23 -20.50
C LYS A 153 6.86 -11.51 -20.77
N MET A 154 5.78 -11.75 -20.04
CA MET A 154 4.88 -12.89 -20.26
C MET A 154 3.87 -12.64 -21.40
N GLY A 155 3.85 -11.47 -22.03
CA GLY A 155 2.99 -11.13 -23.16
C GLY A 155 1.61 -10.61 -22.79
N TYR A 156 1.40 -10.16 -21.54
CA TYR A 156 0.14 -9.52 -21.17
C TYR A 156 0.04 -8.11 -21.73
N LEU A 157 -1.12 -7.78 -22.29
CA LEU A 157 -1.44 -6.45 -22.79
C LEU A 157 -1.62 -5.47 -21.61
N PRO A 158 -1.10 -4.25 -21.68
CA PRO A 158 -1.21 -3.27 -20.59
C PRO A 158 -2.65 -3.02 -20.14
N ASP A 159 -3.57 -2.84 -21.07
CA ASP A 159 -4.98 -2.57 -20.76
C ASP A 159 -5.68 -3.78 -20.13
N ALA A 160 -5.30 -5.00 -20.51
CA ALA A 160 -5.80 -6.21 -19.85
C ALA A 160 -5.34 -6.30 -18.39
N VAL A 161 -4.09 -5.97 -18.10
CA VAL A 161 -3.56 -5.93 -16.73
C VAL A 161 -4.26 -4.86 -15.92
N VAL A 162 -4.43 -3.64 -16.46
CA VAL A 162 -5.15 -2.54 -15.80
C VAL A 162 -6.60 -2.94 -15.49
N ASN A 163 -7.31 -3.53 -16.46
CA ASN A 163 -8.69 -4.00 -16.25
C ASN A 163 -8.76 -5.06 -15.15
N TYR A 164 -7.87 -6.05 -15.20
CA TYR A 164 -7.83 -7.10 -14.18
C TYR A 164 -7.54 -6.55 -12.78
N LEU A 165 -6.56 -5.67 -12.65
CA LEU A 165 -6.20 -5.06 -11.36
C LEU A 165 -7.35 -4.19 -10.81
N ALA A 166 -8.08 -3.50 -11.67
CA ALA A 166 -9.28 -2.78 -11.24
C ALA A 166 -10.31 -3.74 -10.63
N LEU A 167 -10.61 -4.85 -11.30
CA LEU A 167 -11.58 -5.84 -10.81
C LEU A 167 -11.12 -6.62 -9.57
N LEU A 168 -9.83 -6.59 -9.26
CA LEU A 168 -9.30 -7.34 -8.13
C LEU A 168 -9.75 -6.78 -6.77
N GLY A 169 -10.11 -5.52 -6.72
CA GLY A 169 -10.60 -4.88 -5.48
C GLY A 169 -11.81 -3.98 -5.67
N TRP A 170 -12.29 -3.81 -6.91
CA TRP A 170 -13.42 -2.96 -7.23
C TRP A 170 -14.52 -3.75 -7.94
N SER A 171 -15.78 -3.46 -7.61
CA SER A 171 -16.94 -4.08 -8.24
C SER A 171 -17.64 -3.09 -9.15
N PRO A 172 -17.75 -3.37 -10.47
CA PRO A 172 -18.53 -2.55 -11.41
C PRO A 172 -20.03 -2.63 -11.11
N LYS A 173 -20.80 -1.77 -11.75
CA LYS A 173 -22.25 -1.93 -11.79
C LYS A 173 -22.60 -3.03 -12.80
N GLY A 174 -23.31 -4.07 -12.34
CA GLY A 174 -23.65 -5.23 -13.18
C GLY A 174 -22.52 -6.26 -13.25
N GLU A 175 -22.60 -7.15 -14.25
CA GLU A 175 -21.74 -8.34 -14.39
C GLU A 175 -20.62 -8.19 -15.42
N ARG A 176 -20.47 -6.99 -15.98
CA ARG A 176 -19.45 -6.73 -17.01
C ARG A 176 -18.03 -6.80 -16.41
N GLU A 177 -17.14 -7.48 -17.10
CA GLU A 177 -15.75 -7.68 -16.66
C GLU A 177 -14.71 -7.11 -17.64
N ILE A 178 -15.10 -6.73 -18.85
CA ILE A 178 -14.21 -6.18 -19.87
C ILE A 178 -14.59 -4.73 -20.13
N PHE A 179 -13.64 -3.83 -19.87
CA PHE A 179 -13.81 -2.38 -19.98
C PHE A 179 -12.71 -1.78 -20.86
N SER A 180 -13.00 -0.75 -21.62
CA SER A 180 -11.92 0.11 -22.14
C SER A 180 -11.33 0.94 -21.00
N ARG A 181 -10.19 1.57 -21.26
CA ARG A 181 -9.57 2.48 -20.29
C ARG A 181 -10.48 3.66 -19.96
N GLU A 182 -11.15 4.22 -20.97
CA GLU A 182 -12.11 5.33 -20.84
C GLU A 182 -13.32 4.91 -20.01
N GLU A 183 -13.82 3.71 -20.24
CA GLU A 183 -14.92 3.14 -19.44
C GLU A 183 -14.50 2.92 -17.99
N LEU A 184 -13.28 2.40 -17.72
CA LEU A 184 -12.75 2.28 -16.37
C LEU A 184 -12.66 3.65 -15.68
N ILE A 185 -12.12 4.66 -16.37
CA ILE A 185 -12.03 6.03 -15.82
C ILE A 185 -13.40 6.59 -15.48
N SER A 186 -14.41 6.35 -16.33
CA SER A 186 -15.75 6.89 -16.12
C SER A 186 -16.55 6.15 -15.06
N GLU A 187 -16.34 4.84 -14.89
CA GLU A 187 -17.14 3.99 -14.01
C GLU A 187 -16.48 3.72 -12.65
N PHE A 188 -15.15 3.84 -12.55
CA PHE A 188 -14.41 3.58 -11.30
C PHE A 188 -14.86 4.53 -10.20
N SER A 189 -15.06 3.96 -9.01
CA SER A 189 -15.40 4.75 -7.82
C SER A 189 -14.83 4.09 -6.57
N MET A 190 -14.12 4.87 -5.75
CA MET A 190 -13.62 4.44 -4.45
C MET A 190 -14.71 3.89 -3.53
N LYS A 191 -15.95 4.37 -3.65
CA LYS A 191 -17.09 3.87 -2.87
C LYS A 191 -17.44 2.40 -3.14
N ARG A 192 -16.94 1.83 -4.23
CA ARG A 192 -17.15 0.42 -4.61
C ARG A 192 -15.89 -0.42 -4.50
N VAL A 193 -14.83 0.14 -3.93
CA VAL A 193 -13.64 -0.63 -3.58
C VAL A 193 -13.95 -1.45 -2.33
N SER A 194 -13.65 -2.75 -2.41
CA SER A 194 -13.92 -3.71 -1.34
C SER A 194 -12.91 -3.58 -0.20
N ALA A 195 -13.43 -3.69 1.03
CA ALA A 195 -12.59 -3.84 2.22
C ALA A 195 -12.16 -5.29 2.48
N ASN A 196 -12.63 -6.26 1.68
CA ASN A 196 -12.26 -7.66 1.80
C ASN A 196 -11.05 -7.98 0.92
N ASP A 197 -10.20 -8.87 1.39
CA ASP A 197 -9.05 -9.35 0.63
C ASP A 197 -9.45 -9.96 -0.71
N ALA A 198 -8.64 -9.70 -1.74
CA ALA A 198 -8.83 -10.25 -3.07
C ALA A 198 -7.81 -11.36 -3.34
N VAL A 199 -8.28 -12.49 -3.86
CA VAL A 199 -7.39 -13.58 -4.28
C VAL A 199 -7.00 -13.39 -5.74
N PHE A 200 -5.71 -13.37 -6.01
CA PHE A 200 -5.18 -13.30 -7.37
C PHE A 200 -5.46 -14.60 -8.12
N ASN A 201 -6.09 -14.48 -9.27
CA ASN A 201 -6.44 -15.60 -10.14
C ASN A 201 -5.81 -15.42 -11.52
N ILE A 202 -4.76 -16.20 -11.82
CA ILE A 202 -4.04 -16.14 -13.10
C ILE A 202 -4.90 -16.56 -14.28
N GLU A 203 -5.82 -17.52 -14.09
CA GLU A 203 -6.70 -17.99 -15.15
C GLU A 203 -7.66 -16.88 -15.58
N LYS A 204 -8.17 -16.11 -14.62
CA LYS A 204 -9.00 -14.92 -14.92
C LYS A 204 -8.20 -13.85 -15.64
N LEU A 205 -6.97 -13.59 -15.25
CA LEU A 205 -6.09 -12.64 -15.96
C LEU A 205 -5.83 -13.13 -17.40
N ASN A 206 -5.54 -14.43 -17.59
CA ASN A 206 -5.38 -15.03 -18.92
C ASN A 206 -6.62 -14.84 -19.78
N TRP A 207 -7.80 -15.11 -19.22
CA TRP A 207 -9.06 -14.93 -19.93
C TRP A 207 -9.28 -13.45 -20.33
N ILE A 208 -9.06 -12.52 -19.40
CA ILE A 208 -9.18 -11.09 -19.71
C ILE A 208 -8.18 -10.71 -20.81
N ASN A 209 -6.91 -11.10 -20.71
CA ASN A 209 -5.90 -10.82 -21.72
C ASN A 209 -6.32 -11.32 -23.09
N PHE A 210 -6.85 -12.56 -23.16
CA PHE A 210 -7.36 -13.13 -24.39
C PHE A 210 -8.53 -12.31 -24.99
N GLN A 211 -9.45 -11.77 -24.16
CA GLN A 211 -10.53 -10.93 -24.65
C GLN A 211 -10.00 -9.62 -25.26
N TYR A 212 -8.92 -9.04 -24.75
CA TYR A 212 -8.28 -7.87 -25.34
C TYR A 212 -7.52 -8.23 -26.62
N MET A 213 -6.79 -9.34 -26.65
CA MET A 213 -6.09 -9.80 -27.86
C MET A 213 -7.05 -10.02 -29.03
N LYS A 214 -8.24 -10.56 -28.77
CA LYS A 214 -9.29 -10.77 -29.79
C LYS A 214 -9.80 -9.47 -30.41
N LYS A 215 -9.61 -8.34 -29.79
CA LYS A 215 -10.04 -7.02 -30.31
C LYS A 215 -8.97 -6.39 -31.21
N LEU A 216 -7.74 -6.88 -31.20
CA LEU A 216 -6.66 -6.39 -32.04
C LEU A 216 -6.88 -6.83 -33.48
N SER A 217 -6.54 -5.94 -34.41
CA SER A 217 -6.38 -6.30 -35.82
C SER A 217 -5.20 -7.29 -36.01
N PRO A 218 -5.12 -8.02 -37.10
CA PRO A 218 -3.98 -8.90 -37.40
C PRO A 218 -2.65 -8.17 -37.32
N ASP A 219 -2.57 -6.94 -37.82
CA ASP A 219 -1.33 -6.14 -37.81
C ASP A 219 -0.94 -5.72 -36.38
N GLU A 220 -1.89 -5.26 -35.58
CA GLU A 220 -1.64 -4.92 -34.17
C GLU A 220 -1.20 -6.16 -33.37
N LEU A 221 -1.87 -7.30 -33.60
CA LEU A 221 -1.50 -8.55 -32.93
C LEU A 221 -0.09 -8.99 -33.34
N PHE A 222 0.26 -8.85 -34.63
CA PHE A 222 1.61 -9.13 -35.10
C PHE A 222 2.65 -8.22 -34.44
N GLN A 223 2.39 -6.92 -34.32
CA GLN A 223 3.32 -5.99 -33.67
C GLN A 223 3.54 -6.33 -32.19
N VAL A 224 2.49 -6.75 -31.49
CA VAL A 224 2.59 -7.20 -30.08
C VAL A 224 3.37 -8.51 -29.96
N ALA A 225 3.18 -9.44 -30.91
CA ALA A 225 3.85 -10.73 -30.90
C ALA A 225 5.30 -10.68 -31.39
N LEU A 226 5.64 -9.70 -32.23
CA LEU A 226 6.94 -9.60 -32.94
C LEU A 226 8.16 -9.72 -32.00
N PRO A 227 8.23 -9.04 -30.84
CA PRO A 227 9.36 -9.19 -29.93
C PRO A 227 9.58 -10.63 -29.47
N PHE A 228 8.49 -11.37 -29.19
CA PHE A 228 8.53 -12.75 -28.75
C PHE A 228 8.92 -13.71 -29.89
N LEU A 229 8.46 -13.43 -31.12
CA LEU A 229 8.81 -14.20 -32.29
C LEU A 229 10.31 -14.05 -32.63
N VAL A 230 10.85 -12.84 -32.48
CA VAL A 230 12.28 -12.56 -32.66
C VAL A 230 13.12 -13.25 -31.60
N GLU A 231 12.72 -13.15 -30.33
CA GLU A 231 13.40 -13.81 -29.19
C GLU A 231 13.39 -15.33 -29.33
N ALA A 232 12.28 -15.90 -29.81
CA ALA A 232 12.16 -17.33 -30.09
C ALA A 232 12.86 -17.80 -31.39
N GLY A 233 13.42 -16.88 -32.19
CA GLY A 233 14.13 -17.18 -33.43
C GLY A 233 13.23 -17.52 -34.62
N TYR A 234 11.92 -17.26 -34.54
CA TYR A 234 10.98 -17.48 -35.66
C TYR A 234 11.05 -16.37 -36.71
N VAL A 235 11.50 -15.18 -36.34
CA VAL A 235 11.59 -14.01 -37.22
C VAL A 235 12.93 -13.32 -36.99
N SER A 236 13.57 -12.87 -38.07
CA SER A 236 14.78 -12.04 -38.01
C SER A 236 14.47 -10.60 -38.44
N LEU A 237 15.13 -9.64 -37.78
CA LEU A 237 15.04 -8.22 -38.18
C LEU A 237 16.26 -7.82 -39.04
N PRO A 238 16.12 -6.97 -40.09
CA PRO A 238 14.84 -6.37 -40.54
C PRO A 238 13.93 -7.39 -41.24
N LEU A 239 12.60 -7.16 -41.17
CA LEU A 239 11.63 -7.99 -41.87
C LEU A 239 11.86 -7.86 -43.37
N SER A 240 12.30 -8.93 -44.06
CA SER A 240 12.27 -9.00 -45.53
C SER A 240 10.83 -9.29 -45.96
N LEU A 241 10.24 -8.41 -46.76
CA LEU A 241 9.02 -8.69 -47.50
C LEU A 241 9.40 -9.56 -48.69
N GLU A 242 9.39 -10.88 -48.54
CA GLU A 242 9.35 -11.82 -49.69
C GLU A 242 7.90 -12.25 -49.93
#